data_d17cdc3f330811ab15eefc162d6a6529
#
_entry.id   d17cdc3f330811ab15eefc162d6a6529
#
_cell.length_a   1.000
_cell.length_b   1.000
_cell.length_c   1.000
_cell.angle_alpha   90.00
_cell.angle_beta   90.00
_cell.angle_gamma   90.00
#
_symmetry.space_group_name_H-M   'P 1'
#
loop_
_entity.id
_entity.type
_entity.pdbx_description
1 polymer ?
#
loop_
_entity_poly.entity_id
_entity_poly.type
_entity_poly.pdbx_seq_one_letter_code
_entity_poly.pdbx_strand_id
1 'polypeptide(L)'
;MIIFFLIFCLFLNTELFANTLEEALSLAYKNNPSIQAKRSDLRANDELVSISSSEFFPKIRIVGSYGESITNYKETDEIRLKPKVAKIEAEQIIFSGGRLVNNRSQSLNFVAASRADLNILEQEILFSAAEAFFNVLTSKKIVELREVNLDVLNERLEVAKIQFEVGELTLTDVAQSEARLSLSQANLAEARSNLEKSKAIYKSIIGVMPTNLSNDFIKFTLPTTLEEALSIANSKSPYIKFAEKSELSSRYGIKSAKSKLLPSVSLKGEFSNSEELLFSMDGDAYQVMGVLSMPIFSGGLNWSNIRKAQEINIRDKFQLAEARRFVIKEVKSAFAQYNSSLIKVNSSKKQFEANKIALEGVKEEFELGTRTNLDVLDAEQEFLDSQVSMISSENNSKLSMFYLLLSIGSLNPDVLSLPVSKYDPNFNYNKVKNIKLGWKRFKDIKNLD
;
A
#
# COMPACT_ATOMS: atom_id res chain seq x y z
N MET A 1 -38.42 5.00 46.59
CA MET A 1 -37.91 6.25 45.99
C MET A 1 -36.51 5.93 45.46
N ILE A 2 -36.46 5.39 44.24
CA ILE A 2 -35.21 4.89 43.60
C ILE A 2 -34.78 5.98 42.64
N ILE A 3 -33.67 6.61 42.96
CA ILE A 3 -33.01 7.65 42.11
C ILE A 3 -32.29 6.89 40.99
N PHE A 4 -32.81 7.00 39.78
CA PHE A 4 -32.19 6.52 38.54
C PHE A 4 -31.05 7.50 38.16
N PHE A 5 -29.82 7.11 38.40
CA PHE A 5 -28.64 7.87 37.97
C PHE A 5 -28.37 7.54 36.50
N LEU A 6 -28.85 8.37 35.62
CA LEU A 6 -28.64 8.29 34.17
C LEU A 6 -27.22 8.79 33.89
N ILE A 7 -26.26 7.88 33.83
CA ILE A 7 -24.91 8.17 33.31
C ILE A 7 -25.06 8.33 31.79
N PHE A 8 -25.23 9.58 31.39
CA PHE A 8 -25.07 10.01 30.01
C PHE A 8 -23.59 9.95 29.67
N CYS A 9 -23.12 8.81 29.14
CA CYS A 9 -21.82 8.73 28.51
C CYS A 9 -21.81 9.67 27.30
N LEU A 10 -21.34 10.89 27.52
CA LEU A 10 -20.86 11.77 26.47
C LEU A 10 -19.74 11.00 25.74
N PHE A 11 -20.05 10.37 24.63
CA PHE A 11 -19.09 10.05 23.60
C PHE A 11 -18.53 11.40 23.11
N LEU A 12 -17.47 11.85 23.74
CA LEU A 12 -16.58 12.83 23.16
C LEU A 12 -16.03 12.18 21.88
N ASN A 13 -16.71 12.44 20.75
CA ASN A 13 -16.08 12.35 19.46
C ASN A 13 -14.93 13.36 19.51
N THR A 14 -13.77 12.95 19.97
CA THR A 14 -12.54 13.69 19.73
C THR A 14 -12.35 13.68 18.23
N GLU A 15 -12.78 14.76 17.58
CA GLU A 15 -12.42 14.95 16.18
C GLU A 15 -10.90 14.83 16.12
N LEU A 16 -10.42 13.79 15.47
CA LEU A 16 -9.01 13.59 15.22
C LEU A 16 -8.59 14.64 14.18
N PHE A 17 -7.97 15.72 14.65
CA PHE A 17 -7.36 16.72 13.78
C PHE A 17 -5.92 16.26 13.49
N ALA A 18 -5.50 16.39 12.24
CA ALA A 18 -4.10 16.24 11.87
C ALA A 18 -3.57 17.60 11.44
N ASN A 19 -2.99 18.32 12.39
CA ASN A 19 -2.47 19.67 12.16
C ASN A 19 -0.98 19.65 11.78
N THR A 20 -0.26 18.60 12.16
CA THR A 20 1.16 18.42 11.84
C THR A 20 1.38 17.29 10.82
N LEU A 21 2.50 17.35 10.11
CA LEU A 21 2.89 16.27 9.19
C LEU A 21 3.01 14.93 9.91
N GLU A 22 3.56 14.94 11.13
CA GLU A 22 3.74 13.75 11.97
C GLU A 22 2.39 13.09 12.32
N GLU A 23 1.39 13.88 12.70
CA GLU A 23 0.03 13.43 12.98
C GLU A 23 -0.64 12.87 11.72
N ALA A 24 -0.51 13.56 10.58
CA ALA A 24 -1.08 13.13 9.31
C ALA A 24 -0.52 11.78 8.85
N LEU A 25 0.81 11.61 8.90
CA LEU A 25 1.48 10.35 8.57
C LEU A 25 1.09 9.24 9.55
N SER A 26 0.97 9.56 10.83
CA SER A 26 0.56 8.65 11.89
C SER A 26 -0.86 8.13 11.67
N LEU A 27 -1.80 9.02 11.32
CA LEU A 27 -3.18 8.65 11.00
C LEU A 27 -3.27 7.80 9.73
N ALA A 28 -2.56 8.18 8.67
CA ALA A 28 -2.50 7.40 7.44
C ALA A 28 -1.96 5.98 7.70
N TYR A 29 -0.85 5.84 8.43
CA TYR A 29 -0.28 4.54 8.76
C TYR A 29 -1.22 3.66 9.60
N LYS A 30 -1.94 4.27 10.55
CA LYS A 30 -2.83 3.55 11.46
C LYS A 30 -4.17 3.20 10.82
N ASN A 31 -4.79 4.12 10.09
CA ASN A 31 -6.21 4.05 9.74
C ASN A 31 -6.47 3.84 8.24
N ASN A 32 -5.45 3.98 7.36
CA ASN A 32 -5.69 3.86 5.92
C ASN A 32 -6.25 2.47 5.55
N PRO A 33 -7.41 2.39 4.85
CA PRO A 33 -8.08 1.13 4.54
C PRO A 33 -7.22 0.18 3.69
N SER A 34 -6.39 0.70 2.78
CA SER A 34 -5.51 -0.12 1.93
C SER A 34 -4.44 -0.84 2.76
N ILE A 35 -3.86 -0.17 3.77
CA ILE A 35 -2.92 -0.80 4.70
C ILE A 35 -3.63 -1.87 5.54
N GLN A 36 -4.84 -1.59 6.03
CA GLN A 36 -5.60 -2.55 6.84
C GLN A 36 -6.01 -3.78 6.03
N ALA A 37 -6.43 -3.58 4.77
CA ALA A 37 -6.71 -4.67 3.84
C ALA A 37 -5.46 -5.54 3.61
N LYS A 38 -4.31 -4.92 3.33
CA LYS A 38 -3.04 -5.64 3.12
C LYS A 38 -2.56 -6.39 4.35
N ARG A 39 -2.74 -5.81 5.55
CA ARG A 39 -2.47 -6.50 6.82
C ARG A 39 -3.39 -7.72 7.01
N SER A 40 -4.64 -7.63 6.55
CA SER A 40 -5.57 -8.76 6.57
C SER A 40 -5.16 -9.85 5.58
N ASP A 41 -4.73 -9.49 4.37
CA ASP A 41 -4.17 -10.41 3.39
C ASP A 41 -2.93 -11.12 3.93
N LEU A 42 -2.03 -10.40 4.62
CA LEU A 42 -0.88 -11.01 5.25
C LEU A 42 -1.29 -12.03 6.32
N ARG A 43 -2.29 -11.69 7.16
CA ARG A 43 -2.82 -12.64 8.16
C ARG A 43 -3.43 -13.89 7.52
N ALA A 44 -4.12 -13.72 6.38
CA ALA A 44 -4.63 -14.86 5.61
C ALA A 44 -3.49 -15.71 5.02
N ASN A 45 -2.45 -15.07 4.50
CA ASN A 45 -1.27 -15.76 3.96
C ASN A 45 -0.47 -16.50 5.05
N ASP A 46 -0.42 -16.00 6.31
CA ASP A 46 0.21 -16.71 7.43
C ASP A 46 -0.39 -18.11 7.63
N GLU A 47 -1.70 -18.29 7.37
CA GLU A 47 -2.37 -19.60 7.48
C GLU A 47 -1.87 -20.61 6.46
N LEU A 48 -1.29 -20.20 5.32
CA LEU A 48 -0.72 -21.12 4.34
C LEU A 48 0.42 -21.96 4.92
N VAL A 49 1.14 -21.41 5.91
CA VAL A 49 2.17 -22.18 6.62
C VAL A 49 1.54 -23.24 7.52
N SER A 50 0.45 -22.89 8.21
CA SER A 50 -0.32 -23.84 9.03
C SER A 50 -0.96 -24.92 8.15
N ILE A 51 -1.55 -24.54 7.01
CA ILE A 51 -2.12 -25.48 6.03
C ILE A 51 -1.06 -26.44 5.51
N SER A 52 0.10 -25.93 5.08
CA SER A 52 1.20 -26.80 4.61
C SER A 52 1.80 -27.67 5.73
N SER A 53 1.75 -27.20 6.97
CA SER A 53 2.21 -27.94 8.13
C SER A 53 1.19 -29.01 8.59
N SER A 54 -0.10 -28.83 8.30
CA SER A 54 -1.14 -29.80 8.67
C SER A 54 -0.95 -31.17 8.01
N GLU A 55 -0.28 -31.22 6.84
CA GLU A 55 0.04 -32.46 6.15
C GLU A 55 1.03 -33.36 6.92
N PHE A 56 1.72 -32.83 7.94
CA PHE A 56 2.59 -33.59 8.84
C PHE A 56 1.85 -34.29 9.99
N PHE A 57 0.54 -34.06 10.11
CA PHE A 57 -0.29 -34.62 11.17
C PHE A 57 -1.28 -35.63 10.60
N PRO A 58 -1.77 -36.57 11.44
CA PRO A 58 -2.77 -37.52 11.01
C PRO A 58 -4.09 -36.81 10.66
N LYS A 59 -4.69 -37.25 9.57
CA LYS A 59 -6.05 -36.86 9.15
C LYS A 59 -7.01 -37.92 9.64
N ILE A 60 -7.96 -37.52 10.48
CA ILE A 60 -8.98 -38.42 11.05
C ILE A 60 -10.32 -37.98 10.47
N ARG A 61 -11.10 -38.93 9.95
CA ARG A 61 -12.44 -38.68 9.46
C ARG A 61 -13.40 -39.75 9.93
N ILE A 62 -14.65 -39.39 10.13
CA ILE A 62 -15.76 -40.29 10.37
C ILE A 62 -16.63 -40.30 9.12
N VAL A 63 -16.97 -41.47 8.64
CA VAL A 63 -17.85 -41.68 7.48
C VAL A 63 -18.98 -42.55 7.89
N GLY A 64 -20.21 -42.06 7.70
CA GLY A 64 -21.42 -42.85 7.85
C GLY A 64 -22.12 -43.02 6.50
N SER A 65 -22.55 -44.21 6.16
CA SER A 65 -23.37 -44.46 4.98
C SER A 65 -24.59 -45.34 5.33
N TYR A 66 -25.75 -44.98 4.79
CA TYR A 66 -27.00 -45.73 4.87
C TYR A 66 -27.67 -45.62 3.51
N GLY A 67 -28.19 -46.73 3.01
CA GLY A 67 -28.85 -46.78 1.71
C GLY A 67 -29.57 -48.08 1.45
N GLU A 68 -30.10 -48.26 0.27
CA GLU A 68 -30.67 -49.50 -0.22
C GLU A 68 -29.78 -50.05 -1.34
N SER A 69 -29.46 -51.33 -1.24
CA SER A 69 -28.68 -52.06 -2.27
C SER A 69 -29.56 -53.15 -2.80
N ILE A 70 -29.83 -53.13 -4.09
CA ILE A 70 -30.57 -54.19 -4.81
C ILE A 70 -29.60 -54.90 -5.72
N THR A 71 -29.40 -56.21 -5.49
CA THR A 71 -28.48 -57.02 -6.28
C THR A 71 -29.23 -58.18 -6.90
N ASN A 72 -29.21 -58.29 -8.24
CA ASN A 72 -29.80 -59.34 -9.01
C ASN A 72 -28.70 -60.25 -9.54
N TYR A 73 -28.66 -61.49 -9.07
CA TYR A 73 -27.80 -62.52 -9.63
C TYR A 73 -28.57 -63.39 -10.64
N LYS A 74 -27.93 -63.87 -11.67
CA LYS A 74 -28.58 -64.64 -12.75
C LYS A 74 -29.30 -65.93 -12.29
N GLU A 75 -28.94 -66.45 -11.12
CA GLU A 75 -29.43 -67.77 -10.63
C GLU A 75 -30.08 -67.69 -9.22
N THR A 76 -30.28 -66.48 -8.68
CA THR A 76 -30.85 -66.30 -7.37
C THR A 76 -31.87 -65.13 -7.38
N ASP A 77 -32.82 -65.19 -6.44
CA ASP A 77 -33.82 -64.10 -6.25
C ASP A 77 -33.13 -62.77 -5.94
N GLU A 78 -33.83 -61.70 -6.27
CA GLU A 78 -33.40 -60.35 -5.97
C GLU A 78 -33.11 -60.17 -4.45
N ILE A 79 -31.88 -59.84 -4.12
CA ILE A 79 -31.46 -59.55 -2.72
C ILE A 79 -31.56 -58.06 -2.49
N ARG A 80 -32.40 -57.66 -1.56
CA ARG A 80 -32.56 -56.27 -1.09
C ARG A 80 -31.98 -56.14 0.31
N LEU A 81 -31.03 -55.25 0.46
CA LEU A 81 -30.37 -54.97 1.73
C LEU A 81 -30.41 -53.47 2.02
N LYS A 82 -30.38 -53.11 3.27
CA LYS A 82 -30.27 -51.70 3.72
C LYS A 82 -28.97 -51.50 4.49
N PRO A 83 -27.82 -51.49 3.78
CA PRO A 83 -26.53 -51.44 4.41
C PRO A 83 -26.36 -50.17 5.24
N LYS A 84 -25.92 -50.35 6.47
CA LYS A 84 -25.45 -49.29 7.38
C LYS A 84 -23.99 -49.53 7.64
N VAL A 85 -23.18 -48.49 7.40
CA VAL A 85 -21.75 -48.54 7.69
C VAL A 85 -21.30 -47.28 8.39
N ALA A 86 -20.67 -47.45 9.54
CA ALA A 86 -19.97 -46.37 10.25
C ALA A 86 -18.48 -46.66 10.28
N LYS A 87 -17.66 -45.73 9.82
CA LYS A 87 -16.20 -45.87 9.75
C LYS A 87 -15.47 -44.72 10.40
N ILE A 88 -14.40 -45.04 11.12
CA ILE A 88 -13.38 -44.08 11.54
C ILE A 88 -12.09 -44.40 10.77
N GLU A 89 -11.64 -43.46 9.98
CA GLU A 89 -10.43 -43.58 9.20
C GLU A 89 -9.37 -42.59 9.70
N ALA A 90 -8.15 -43.04 9.89
CA ALA A 90 -6.98 -42.23 10.18
C ALA A 90 -5.88 -42.48 9.14
N GLU A 91 -5.37 -41.40 8.55
CA GLU A 91 -4.26 -41.51 7.60
C GLU A 91 -3.13 -40.54 7.99
N GLN A 92 -1.89 -41.09 8.09
CA GLN A 92 -0.69 -40.32 8.35
C GLN A 92 0.32 -40.53 7.26
N ILE A 93 0.74 -39.48 6.58
CA ILE A 93 1.86 -39.54 5.63
C ILE A 93 3.16 -39.57 6.43
N ILE A 94 3.93 -40.63 6.29
CA ILE A 94 5.23 -40.84 6.96
C ILE A 94 6.37 -40.32 6.08
N PHE A 95 6.27 -40.60 4.76
CA PHE A 95 7.24 -40.14 3.79
C PHE A 95 6.56 -39.77 2.47
N SER A 96 7.03 -38.74 1.80
CA SER A 96 6.47 -38.26 0.53
C SER A 96 7.54 -37.71 -0.43
N GLY A 97 8.72 -38.33 -0.45
CA GLY A 97 9.82 -37.86 -1.30
C GLY A 97 10.29 -36.43 -0.99
N GLY A 98 10.07 -35.92 0.24
CA GLY A 98 10.37 -34.54 0.63
C GLY A 98 9.30 -33.52 0.24
N ARG A 99 8.15 -33.90 -0.31
CA ARG A 99 7.07 -33.04 -0.75
C ARG A 99 6.58 -32.13 0.40
N LEU A 100 6.30 -32.69 1.57
CA LEU A 100 5.78 -31.95 2.72
C LEU A 100 6.76 -30.85 3.18
N VAL A 101 8.03 -31.16 3.28
CA VAL A 101 9.08 -30.21 3.68
C VAL A 101 9.21 -29.09 2.64
N ASN A 102 9.18 -29.44 1.35
CA ASN A 102 9.28 -28.46 0.27
C ASN A 102 8.04 -27.57 0.18
N ASN A 103 6.83 -28.10 0.37
CA ASN A 103 5.58 -27.33 0.43
C ASN A 103 5.61 -26.32 1.58
N ARG A 104 6.03 -26.76 2.78
CA ARG A 104 6.16 -25.86 3.92
C ARG A 104 7.19 -24.76 3.68
N SER A 105 8.34 -25.10 3.09
CA SER A 105 9.38 -24.13 2.74
C SER A 105 8.92 -23.15 1.66
N GLN A 106 8.12 -23.61 0.70
CA GLN A 106 7.46 -22.76 -0.28
C GLN A 106 6.54 -21.76 0.39
N SER A 107 5.64 -22.22 1.28
CA SER A 107 4.71 -21.35 2.02
C SER A 107 5.44 -20.34 2.90
N LEU A 108 6.51 -20.75 3.60
CA LEU A 108 7.32 -19.85 4.42
C LEU A 108 7.93 -18.71 3.61
N ASN A 109 8.47 -18.99 2.43
CA ASN A 109 9.04 -17.96 1.56
C ASN A 109 7.97 -17.10 0.90
N PHE A 110 6.80 -17.67 0.57
CA PHE A 110 5.65 -16.91 0.08
C PHE A 110 5.16 -15.89 1.13
N VAL A 111 5.02 -16.32 2.38
CA VAL A 111 4.65 -15.40 3.49
C VAL A 111 5.71 -14.33 3.72
N ALA A 112 7.00 -14.69 3.59
CA ALA A 112 8.07 -13.70 3.68
C ALA A 112 8.03 -12.68 2.52
N ALA A 113 7.64 -13.10 1.32
CA ALA A 113 7.36 -12.19 0.21
C ALA A 113 6.17 -11.26 0.53
N SER A 114 5.06 -11.82 1.04
CA SER A 114 3.88 -11.03 1.42
C SER A 114 4.18 -9.98 2.51
N ARG A 115 5.13 -10.24 3.42
CA ARG A 115 5.60 -9.23 4.39
C ARG A 115 6.36 -8.09 3.72
N ALA A 116 7.20 -8.41 2.74
CA ALA A 116 7.88 -7.38 1.96
C ALA A 116 6.89 -6.54 1.12
N ASP A 117 5.86 -7.18 0.59
CA ASP A 117 4.78 -6.54 -0.17
C ASP A 117 3.94 -5.59 0.71
N LEU A 118 3.64 -5.97 1.97
CA LEU A 118 3.05 -5.05 2.94
C LEU A 118 3.95 -3.82 3.17
N ASN A 119 5.26 -4.03 3.30
CA ASN A 119 6.20 -2.93 3.51
C ASN A 119 6.30 -1.98 2.29
N ILE A 120 6.15 -2.50 1.06
CA ILE A 120 6.02 -1.67 -0.14
C ILE A 120 4.83 -0.72 0.02
N LEU A 121 3.65 -1.28 0.27
CA LEU A 121 2.41 -0.50 0.39
C LEU A 121 2.47 0.50 1.56
N GLU A 122 3.02 0.12 2.72
CA GLU A 122 3.16 1.04 3.86
C GLU A 122 4.03 2.25 3.50
N GLN A 123 5.13 2.06 2.76
CA GLN A 123 5.98 3.15 2.29
C GLN A 123 5.29 4.03 1.24
N GLU A 124 4.57 3.44 0.30
CA GLU A 124 3.81 4.17 -0.73
C GLU A 124 2.72 5.05 -0.11
N ILE A 125 1.98 4.53 0.87
CA ILE A 125 0.94 5.30 1.57
C ILE A 125 1.56 6.43 2.41
N LEU A 126 2.69 6.20 3.07
CA LEU A 126 3.39 7.26 3.80
C LEU A 126 3.87 8.37 2.86
N PHE A 127 4.38 8.03 1.68
CA PHE A 127 4.75 9.01 0.65
C PHE A 127 3.54 9.78 0.15
N SER A 128 2.46 9.09 -0.21
CA SER A 128 1.22 9.72 -0.67
C SER A 128 0.58 10.63 0.39
N ALA A 129 0.70 10.27 1.68
CA ALA A 129 0.22 11.10 2.78
C ALA A 129 1.07 12.37 2.95
N ALA A 130 2.40 12.28 2.82
CA ALA A 130 3.28 13.44 2.82
C ALA A 130 2.99 14.36 1.62
N GLU A 131 2.81 13.78 0.43
CA GLU A 131 2.44 14.53 -0.79
C GLU A 131 1.10 15.25 -0.63
N ALA A 132 0.07 14.57 -0.12
CA ALA A 132 -1.24 15.17 0.12
C ALA A 132 -1.16 16.31 1.12
N PHE A 133 -0.39 16.14 2.21
CA PHE A 133 -0.18 17.16 3.23
C PHE A 133 0.46 18.43 2.65
N PHE A 134 1.58 18.29 1.95
CA PHE A 134 2.30 19.43 1.38
C PHE A 134 1.53 20.09 0.24
N ASN A 135 0.76 19.32 -0.55
CA ASN A 135 -0.07 19.88 -1.62
C ASN A 135 -1.21 20.76 -1.08
N VAL A 136 -1.84 20.40 0.05
CA VAL A 136 -2.82 21.26 0.70
C VAL A 136 -2.19 22.55 1.19
N LEU A 137 -1.03 22.48 1.87
CA LEU A 137 -0.31 23.68 2.34
C LEU A 137 0.07 24.61 1.18
N THR A 138 0.59 24.05 0.10
CA THR A 138 0.99 24.81 -1.09
C THR A 138 -0.21 25.45 -1.77
N SER A 139 -1.29 24.68 -2.01
CA SER A 139 -2.50 25.20 -2.63
C SER A 139 -3.15 26.32 -1.79
N LYS A 140 -3.14 26.20 -0.45
CA LYS A 140 -3.65 27.24 0.44
C LYS A 140 -2.85 28.54 0.29
N LYS A 141 -1.52 28.46 0.31
CA LYS A 141 -0.65 29.63 0.13
C LYS A 141 -0.84 30.29 -1.25
N ILE A 142 -1.04 29.48 -2.31
CA ILE A 142 -1.30 30.01 -3.65
C ILE A 142 -2.64 30.75 -3.70
N VAL A 143 -3.69 30.21 -3.05
CA VAL A 143 -4.98 30.89 -2.97
C VAL A 143 -4.82 32.24 -2.25
N GLU A 144 -4.15 32.28 -1.09
CA GLU A 144 -3.88 33.52 -0.34
C GLU A 144 -3.15 34.55 -1.23
N LEU A 145 -2.13 34.14 -1.98
CA LEU A 145 -1.44 35.05 -2.92
C LEU A 145 -2.33 35.55 -4.05
N ARG A 146 -3.17 34.69 -4.63
CA ARG A 146 -4.08 35.06 -5.70
C ARG A 146 -5.20 35.99 -5.20
N GLU A 147 -5.65 35.85 -3.95
CA GLU A 147 -6.61 36.77 -3.32
C GLU A 147 -6.00 38.16 -3.16
N VAL A 148 -4.80 38.26 -2.58
CA VAL A 148 -4.08 39.55 -2.46
C VAL A 148 -3.85 40.19 -3.84
N ASN A 149 -3.46 39.42 -4.85
CA ASN A 149 -3.27 39.93 -6.20
C ASN A 149 -4.58 40.47 -6.82
N LEU A 150 -5.70 39.76 -6.59
CA LEU A 150 -7.00 40.24 -7.06
C LEU A 150 -7.37 41.59 -6.45
N ASP A 151 -7.14 41.78 -5.15
CA ASP A 151 -7.42 43.07 -4.48
C ASP A 151 -6.54 44.19 -5.04
N VAL A 152 -5.23 43.93 -5.24
CA VAL A 152 -4.32 44.91 -5.86
C VAL A 152 -4.79 45.31 -7.27
N LEU A 153 -5.18 44.34 -8.11
CA LEU A 153 -5.64 44.64 -9.47
C LEU A 153 -7.00 45.34 -9.51
N ASN A 154 -7.89 45.11 -8.53
CA ASN A 154 -9.12 45.91 -8.37
C ASN A 154 -8.80 47.37 -8.08
N GLU A 155 -7.91 47.65 -7.10
CA GLU A 155 -7.48 49.00 -6.79
C GLU A 155 -6.81 49.68 -8.00
N ARG A 156 -5.96 48.95 -8.74
CA ARG A 156 -5.32 49.45 -9.95
C ARG A 156 -6.31 49.85 -11.03
N LEU A 157 -7.35 49.04 -11.26
CA LEU A 157 -8.39 49.35 -12.23
C LEU A 157 -9.15 50.62 -11.85
N GLU A 158 -9.49 50.79 -10.57
CA GLU A 158 -10.19 52.03 -10.11
C GLU A 158 -9.29 53.27 -10.27
N VAL A 159 -8.01 53.19 -9.93
CA VAL A 159 -7.04 54.28 -10.15
C VAL A 159 -6.92 54.59 -11.66
N ALA A 160 -6.81 53.55 -12.53
CA ALA A 160 -6.72 53.76 -13.97
C ALA A 160 -7.97 54.44 -14.56
N LYS A 161 -9.18 54.15 -14.06
CA LYS A 161 -10.42 54.82 -14.46
C LYS A 161 -10.39 56.30 -14.05
N ILE A 162 -9.99 56.62 -12.82
CA ILE A 162 -9.89 58.02 -12.34
C ILE A 162 -8.87 58.80 -13.16
N GLN A 163 -7.71 58.22 -13.45
CA GLN A 163 -6.66 58.85 -14.27
C GLN A 163 -7.10 59.02 -15.72
N PHE A 164 -7.90 58.12 -16.26
CA PHE A 164 -8.54 58.30 -17.59
C PHE A 164 -9.52 59.47 -17.58
N GLU A 165 -10.38 59.62 -16.57
CA GLU A 165 -11.33 60.72 -16.48
C GLU A 165 -10.66 62.12 -16.41
N VAL A 166 -9.47 62.18 -15.80
CA VAL A 166 -8.68 63.44 -15.72
C VAL A 166 -7.71 63.58 -16.94
N GLY A 167 -7.69 62.62 -17.87
CA GLY A 167 -6.91 62.71 -19.09
C GLY A 167 -5.43 62.29 -19.00
N GLU A 168 -5.02 61.66 -17.88
CA GLU A 168 -3.66 61.19 -17.66
C GLU A 168 -3.38 59.82 -18.29
N LEU A 169 -4.39 58.95 -18.41
CA LEU A 169 -4.31 57.67 -19.08
C LEU A 169 -5.23 57.55 -20.28
N THR A 170 -4.99 56.54 -21.14
CA THR A 170 -5.78 56.27 -22.33
C THR A 170 -6.86 55.22 -22.02
N LEU A 171 -7.89 55.10 -22.89
CA LEU A 171 -8.90 54.04 -22.81
C LEU A 171 -8.23 52.63 -22.96
N THR A 172 -7.12 52.57 -23.67
CA THR A 172 -6.35 51.34 -23.84
C THR A 172 -5.76 50.87 -22.50
N ASP A 173 -5.27 51.79 -21.65
CA ASP A 173 -4.70 51.47 -20.33
C ASP A 173 -5.79 50.93 -19.40
N VAL A 174 -6.99 51.52 -19.42
CA VAL A 174 -8.14 51.01 -18.66
C VAL A 174 -8.54 49.63 -19.12
N ALA A 175 -8.63 49.40 -20.45
CA ALA A 175 -8.97 48.08 -21.04
C ALA A 175 -7.93 47.02 -20.67
N GLN A 176 -6.62 47.35 -20.63
CA GLN A 176 -5.56 46.48 -20.18
C GLN A 176 -5.68 46.10 -18.69
N SER A 177 -5.97 47.07 -17.86
CA SER A 177 -6.19 46.85 -16.39
C SER A 177 -7.41 45.94 -16.17
N GLU A 178 -8.51 46.14 -16.91
CA GLU A 178 -9.68 45.28 -16.85
C GLU A 178 -9.41 43.84 -17.34
N ALA A 179 -8.63 43.69 -18.41
CA ALA A 179 -8.19 42.37 -18.90
C ALA A 179 -7.33 41.63 -17.83
N ARG A 180 -6.39 42.32 -17.18
CA ARG A 180 -5.57 41.75 -16.10
C ARG A 180 -6.42 41.35 -14.89
N LEU A 181 -7.39 42.15 -14.49
CA LEU A 181 -8.33 41.83 -13.41
C LEU A 181 -9.13 40.54 -13.76
N SER A 182 -9.67 40.48 -14.96
CA SER A 182 -10.44 39.31 -15.43
C SER A 182 -9.58 38.04 -15.43
N LEU A 183 -8.31 38.13 -15.85
CA LEU A 183 -7.36 37.03 -15.76
C LEU A 183 -7.08 36.62 -14.31
N SER A 184 -6.91 37.57 -13.41
CA SER A 184 -6.71 37.30 -11.99
C SER A 184 -7.90 36.60 -11.34
N GLN A 185 -9.14 36.97 -11.71
CA GLN A 185 -10.36 36.26 -11.26
C GLN A 185 -10.37 34.80 -11.72
N ALA A 186 -10.01 34.55 -12.97
CA ALA A 186 -9.92 33.19 -13.50
C ALA A 186 -8.85 32.36 -12.77
N ASN A 187 -7.66 32.95 -12.56
CA ASN A 187 -6.56 32.30 -11.84
C ASN A 187 -6.91 31.99 -10.37
N LEU A 188 -7.63 32.88 -9.70
CA LEU A 188 -8.12 32.63 -8.33
C LEU A 188 -9.14 31.49 -8.29
N ALA A 189 -10.07 31.46 -9.25
CA ALA A 189 -11.05 30.38 -9.35
C ALA A 189 -10.37 29.01 -9.56
N GLU A 190 -9.34 28.97 -10.39
CA GLU A 190 -8.52 27.76 -10.60
C GLU A 190 -7.75 27.35 -9.32
N ALA A 191 -7.12 28.32 -8.65
CA ALA A 191 -6.40 28.05 -7.40
C ALA A 191 -7.34 27.47 -6.30
N ARG A 192 -8.54 28.05 -6.15
CA ARG A 192 -9.57 27.54 -5.23
C ARG A 192 -10.00 26.11 -5.59
N SER A 193 -10.22 25.82 -6.89
CA SER A 193 -10.52 24.46 -7.37
C SER A 193 -9.41 23.49 -7.03
N ASN A 194 -8.14 23.86 -7.22
CA ASN A 194 -6.97 23.04 -6.91
C ASN A 194 -6.82 22.82 -5.40
N LEU A 195 -7.16 23.77 -4.56
CA LEU A 195 -7.19 23.60 -3.11
C LEU A 195 -8.26 22.58 -2.68
N GLU A 196 -9.47 22.65 -3.23
CA GLU A 196 -10.52 21.68 -2.92
C GLU A 196 -10.18 20.28 -3.38
N LYS A 197 -9.54 20.11 -4.56
CA LYS A 197 -8.99 18.81 -5.01
C LYS A 197 -7.94 18.28 -4.04
N SER A 198 -7.01 19.13 -3.58
CA SER A 198 -5.96 18.75 -2.63
C SER A 198 -6.56 18.30 -1.28
N LYS A 199 -7.59 19.01 -0.78
CA LYS A 199 -8.32 18.63 0.43
C LYS A 199 -9.03 17.28 0.27
N ALA A 200 -9.64 17.01 -0.88
CA ALA A 200 -10.30 15.74 -1.16
C ALA A 200 -9.31 14.58 -1.19
N ILE A 201 -8.14 14.75 -1.82
CA ILE A 201 -7.05 13.76 -1.84
C ILE A 201 -6.53 13.52 -0.43
N TYR A 202 -6.28 14.58 0.34
CA TYR A 202 -5.84 14.49 1.74
C TYR A 202 -6.82 13.64 2.56
N LYS A 203 -8.13 13.95 2.49
CA LYS A 203 -9.17 13.19 3.20
C LYS A 203 -9.18 11.72 2.78
N SER A 204 -9.02 11.43 1.49
CA SER A 204 -9.00 10.06 0.97
C SER A 204 -7.86 9.22 1.52
N ILE A 205 -6.67 9.81 1.73
CA ILE A 205 -5.46 9.09 2.16
C ILE A 205 -5.37 9.03 3.69
N ILE A 206 -5.62 10.16 4.37
CA ILE A 206 -5.41 10.31 5.82
C ILE A 206 -6.68 10.00 6.62
N GLY A 207 -7.86 10.18 6.00
CA GLY A 207 -9.15 9.83 6.59
C GLY A 207 -9.87 10.98 7.30
N VAL A 208 -9.21 12.15 7.49
CA VAL A 208 -9.78 13.34 8.14
C VAL A 208 -9.64 14.57 7.25
N MET A 209 -10.47 15.58 7.45
CA MET A 209 -10.32 16.85 6.72
C MET A 209 -9.14 17.65 7.27
N PRO A 210 -8.36 18.31 6.39
CA PRO A 210 -7.31 19.22 6.84
C PRO A 210 -7.93 20.46 7.47
N THR A 211 -7.43 20.87 8.64
CA THR A 211 -7.85 22.11 9.32
C THR A 211 -6.73 23.16 9.24
N ASN A 212 -6.04 23.43 10.32
CA ASN A 212 -4.92 24.36 10.36
C ASN A 212 -3.60 23.59 10.30
N LEU A 213 -3.15 23.26 9.07
CA LEU A 213 -1.91 22.55 8.89
C LEU A 213 -0.70 23.42 9.23
N SER A 214 0.21 22.91 10.07
CA SER A 214 1.48 23.57 10.39
C SER A 214 2.51 23.32 9.28
N ASN A 215 3.48 24.24 9.16
CA ASN A 215 4.57 24.07 8.19
C ASN A 215 5.80 23.37 8.81
N ASP A 216 5.63 22.68 9.95
CA ASP A 216 6.70 21.98 10.61
C ASP A 216 7.18 20.80 9.76
N PHE A 217 8.49 20.58 9.76
CA PHE A 217 9.12 19.54 8.95
C PHE A 217 9.80 18.49 9.84
N ILE A 218 9.58 17.23 9.56
CA ILE A 218 10.19 16.10 10.26
C ILE A 218 11.68 16.03 9.88
N LYS A 219 12.57 16.00 10.86
CA LYS A 219 14.01 15.86 10.63
C LYS A 219 14.37 14.39 10.45
N PHE A 220 15.03 14.08 9.35
CA PHE A 220 15.61 12.78 9.07
C PHE A 220 16.92 12.93 8.29
N THR A 221 17.73 11.88 8.26
CA THR A 221 19.02 11.86 7.56
C THR A 221 18.85 11.26 6.17
N LEU A 222 19.45 11.90 5.17
CA LEU A 222 19.50 11.41 3.80
C LEU A 222 20.94 10.98 3.45
N PRO A 223 21.11 10.03 2.52
CA PRO A 223 22.44 9.69 2.00
C PRO A 223 23.07 10.89 1.31
N THR A 224 24.36 11.08 1.52
CA THR A 224 25.12 12.21 0.97
C THR A 224 25.64 11.94 -0.43
N THR A 225 25.84 10.66 -0.79
CA THR A 225 26.32 10.24 -2.10
C THR A 225 25.37 9.25 -2.78
N LEU A 226 25.43 9.18 -4.10
CA LEU A 226 24.65 8.22 -4.87
C LEU A 226 25.05 6.77 -4.52
N GLU A 227 26.34 6.51 -4.29
CA GLU A 227 26.86 5.20 -3.93
C GLU A 227 26.29 4.71 -2.59
N GLU A 228 26.24 5.62 -1.61
CA GLU A 228 25.60 5.34 -0.31
C GLU A 228 24.12 5.02 -0.49
N ALA A 229 23.38 5.82 -1.27
CA ALA A 229 21.97 5.60 -1.57
C ALA A 229 21.72 4.23 -2.23
N LEU A 230 22.54 3.85 -3.22
CA LEU A 230 22.46 2.55 -3.88
C LEU A 230 22.78 1.38 -2.94
N SER A 231 23.77 1.55 -2.05
CA SER A 231 24.13 0.54 -1.05
C SER A 231 22.97 0.28 -0.07
N ILE A 232 22.36 1.36 0.44
CA ILE A 232 21.20 1.28 1.32
C ILE A 232 20.02 0.59 0.61
N ALA A 233 19.73 1.01 -0.62
CA ALA A 233 18.62 0.45 -1.40
C ALA A 233 18.82 -1.05 -1.67
N ASN A 234 20.02 -1.49 -2.02
CA ASN A 234 20.30 -2.90 -2.27
C ASN A 234 20.06 -3.78 -1.02
N SER A 235 20.27 -3.25 0.17
CA SER A 235 20.08 -3.98 1.43
C SER A 235 18.67 -3.85 2.02
N LYS A 236 18.04 -2.69 1.89
CA LYS A 236 16.78 -2.36 2.58
C LYS A 236 15.54 -2.43 1.69
N SER A 237 15.68 -2.28 0.36
CA SER A 237 14.53 -2.21 -0.56
C SER A 237 13.56 -3.38 -0.37
N PRO A 238 12.28 -3.10 -0.07
CA PRO A 238 11.27 -4.14 0.04
C PRO A 238 10.93 -4.75 -1.33
N TYR A 239 11.09 -4.04 -2.43
CA TYR A 239 10.90 -4.57 -3.80
C TYR A 239 11.87 -5.71 -4.12
N ILE A 240 13.15 -5.54 -3.79
CA ILE A 240 14.16 -6.59 -3.97
C ILE A 240 13.83 -7.78 -3.07
N LYS A 241 13.51 -7.53 -1.78
CA LYS A 241 13.16 -8.59 -0.82
C LYS A 241 11.93 -9.39 -1.24
N PHE A 242 10.90 -8.70 -1.77
CA PHE A 242 9.71 -9.35 -2.32
C PHE A 242 10.07 -10.31 -3.45
N ALA A 243 10.83 -9.84 -4.44
CA ALA A 243 11.23 -10.64 -5.59
C ALA A 243 12.17 -11.81 -5.21
N GLU A 244 13.11 -11.61 -4.28
CA GLU A 244 13.98 -12.67 -3.76
C GLU A 244 13.19 -13.76 -3.05
N LYS A 245 12.22 -13.41 -2.21
CA LYS A 245 11.40 -14.38 -1.50
C LYS A 245 10.42 -15.10 -2.41
N SER A 246 9.90 -14.43 -3.44
CA SER A 246 9.06 -15.02 -4.47
C SER A 246 9.84 -16.06 -5.29
N GLU A 247 11.07 -15.73 -5.70
CA GLU A 247 11.96 -16.69 -6.40
C GLU A 247 12.29 -17.90 -5.52
N LEU A 248 12.60 -17.67 -4.24
CA LEU A 248 12.85 -18.78 -3.32
C LEU A 248 11.62 -19.67 -3.15
N SER A 249 10.43 -19.10 -3.07
CA SER A 249 9.17 -19.83 -2.99
C SER A 249 8.98 -20.72 -4.21
N SER A 250 9.12 -20.18 -5.43
CA SER A 250 8.97 -20.97 -6.66
C SER A 250 10.07 -22.03 -6.84
N ARG A 251 11.29 -21.79 -6.34
CA ARG A 251 12.38 -22.78 -6.31
C ARG A 251 12.00 -23.99 -5.45
N TYR A 252 11.36 -23.79 -4.30
CA TYR A 252 10.82 -24.89 -3.50
C TYR A 252 9.62 -25.55 -4.19
N GLY A 253 8.85 -24.83 -4.97
CA GLY A 253 7.80 -25.35 -5.84
C GLY A 253 8.31 -26.38 -6.83
N ILE A 254 9.48 -26.16 -7.47
CA ILE A 254 10.14 -27.16 -8.32
C ILE A 254 10.48 -28.43 -7.53
N LYS A 255 11.07 -28.26 -6.33
CA LYS A 255 11.43 -29.42 -5.48
C LYS A 255 10.18 -30.20 -5.07
N SER A 256 9.09 -29.51 -4.73
CA SER A 256 7.80 -30.14 -4.43
C SER A 256 7.22 -30.89 -5.61
N ALA A 257 7.26 -30.31 -6.83
CA ALA A 257 6.79 -30.98 -8.04
C ALA A 257 7.60 -32.23 -8.35
N LYS A 258 8.94 -32.17 -8.22
CA LYS A 258 9.84 -33.36 -8.41
C LYS A 258 9.58 -34.45 -7.38
N SER A 259 9.23 -34.08 -6.14
CA SER A 259 8.92 -35.06 -5.08
C SER A 259 7.73 -35.97 -5.42
N LYS A 260 6.84 -35.55 -6.32
CA LYS A 260 5.69 -36.36 -6.77
C LYS A 260 6.08 -37.56 -7.67
N LEU A 261 7.33 -37.62 -8.15
CA LEU A 261 7.87 -38.75 -8.85
C LEU A 261 8.45 -39.83 -7.91
N LEU A 262 8.63 -39.48 -6.63
CA LEU A 262 9.26 -40.35 -5.64
C LEU A 262 8.20 -41.15 -4.89
N PRO A 263 8.58 -42.31 -4.31
CA PRO A 263 7.67 -43.06 -3.47
C PRO A 263 7.11 -42.27 -2.31
N SER A 264 5.88 -42.58 -1.92
CA SER A 264 5.25 -42.11 -0.70
C SER A 264 4.87 -43.29 0.20
N VAL A 265 5.02 -43.08 1.50
CA VAL A 265 4.65 -44.07 2.53
C VAL A 265 3.63 -43.42 3.43
N SER A 266 2.48 -44.04 3.60
CA SER A 266 1.45 -43.64 4.57
C SER A 266 1.08 -44.82 5.47
N LEU A 267 0.70 -44.45 6.71
CA LEU A 267 0.07 -45.36 7.66
C LEU A 267 -1.42 -45.09 7.62
N LYS A 268 -2.24 -46.11 7.40
CA LYS A 268 -3.69 -46.05 7.39
C LYS A 268 -4.23 -46.96 8.48
N GLY A 269 -5.14 -46.40 9.31
CA GLY A 269 -5.94 -47.12 10.29
C GLY A 269 -7.40 -46.97 9.98
N GLU A 270 -8.15 -48.03 10.04
CA GLU A 270 -9.61 -48.02 9.84
C GLU A 270 -10.26 -48.85 10.94
N PHE A 271 -11.32 -48.33 11.52
CA PHE A 271 -12.31 -49.05 12.28
C PHE A 271 -13.65 -48.90 11.56
N SER A 272 -14.34 -50.02 11.30
CA SER A 272 -15.65 -49.98 10.69
C SER A 272 -16.59 -50.92 11.42
N ASN A 273 -17.84 -50.43 11.62
CA ASN A 273 -18.98 -51.21 12.03
C ASN A 273 -19.96 -51.24 10.87
N SER A 274 -20.46 -52.42 10.55
CA SER A 274 -21.36 -52.64 9.40
C SER A 274 -22.53 -53.55 9.77
N GLU A 275 -23.70 -53.20 9.26
CA GLU A 275 -24.92 -53.96 9.39
C GLU A 275 -25.58 -54.15 8.01
N GLU A 276 -26.26 -55.26 7.80
CA GLU A 276 -26.95 -55.62 6.57
C GLU A 276 -26.10 -55.57 5.31
N LEU A 277 -24.87 -56.07 5.40
CA LEU A 277 -23.99 -56.27 4.22
C LEU A 277 -24.35 -57.60 3.52
N LEU A 278 -23.98 -57.66 2.23
CA LEU A 278 -24.13 -58.88 1.45
C LEU A 278 -23.36 -60.06 2.10
N PHE A 279 -23.93 -61.26 2.12
CA PHE A 279 -23.41 -62.45 2.78
C PHE A 279 -23.24 -62.37 4.31
N SER A 280 -24.10 -61.60 4.99
CA SER A 280 -24.12 -61.48 6.46
C SER A 280 -22.75 -61.12 7.06
N MET A 281 -22.01 -60.24 6.39
CA MET A 281 -20.75 -59.69 6.90
C MET A 281 -20.99 -58.53 7.91
N ASP A 282 -21.91 -58.78 8.83
CA ASP A 282 -22.21 -57.80 9.89
C ASP A 282 -21.15 -57.87 10.99
N GLY A 283 -20.74 -56.74 11.53
CA GLY A 283 -19.81 -56.68 12.65
C GLY A 283 -18.77 -55.58 12.59
N ASP A 284 -17.82 -55.72 13.46
CA ASP A 284 -16.71 -54.79 13.63
C ASP A 284 -15.45 -55.26 12.90
N ALA A 285 -14.80 -54.38 12.17
CA ALA A 285 -13.52 -54.67 11.51
C ALA A 285 -12.46 -53.61 11.90
N TYR A 286 -11.25 -54.06 12.17
CA TYR A 286 -10.09 -53.23 12.50
C TYR A 286 -9.00 -53.51 11.47
N GLN A 287 -8.42 -52.44 10.92
CA GLN A 287 -7.38 -52.56 9.95
C GLN A 287 -6.27 -51.50 10.19
N VAL A 288 -5.01 -51.91 10.17
CA VAL A 288 -3.85 -51.01 10.17
C VAL A 288 -2.91 -51.45 9.07
N MET A 289 -2.60 -50.53 8.14
CA MET A 289 -1.77 -50.83 6.98
C MET A 289 -0.69 -49.76 6.75
N GLY A 290 0.52 -50.19 6.46
CA GLY A 290 1.54 -49.36 5.80
C GLY A 290 1.35 -49.44 4.28
N VAL A 291 1.11 -48.27 3.66
CA VAL A 291 0.91 -48.21 2.20
C VAL A 291 2.08 -47.48 1.55
N LEU A 292 2.81 -48.23 0.70
CA LEU A 292 3.83 -47.68 -0.20
C LEU A 292 3.20 -47.45 -1.58
N SER A 293 3.25 -46.20 -2.05
CA SER A 293 2.75 -45.84 -3.38
C SER A 293 3.82 -45.09 -4.17
N MET A 294 4.08 -45.52 -5.39
CA MET A 294 5.00 -44.88 -6.33
C MET A 294 4.34 -44.77 -7.70
N PRO A 295 4.14 -43.56 -8.24
CA PRO A 295 3.57 -43.39 -9.57
C PRO A 295 4.63 -43.75 -10.62
N ILE A 296 4.41 -44.85 -11.39
CA ILE A 296 5.30 -45.24 -12.50
C ILE A 296 4.95 -44.46 -13.76
N PHE A 297 3.67 -44.33 -14.06
CA PHE A 297 3.17 -43.59 -15.21
C PHE A 297 1.84 -42.90 -14.88
N SER A 298 1.76 -41.62 -15.16
CA SER A 298 0.57 -40.76 -14.88
C SER A 298 0.21 -39.96 -16.13
N GLY A 299 0.30 -40.55 -17.33
CA GLY A 299 -0.06 -39.85 -18.57
C GLY A 299 0.72 -38.55 -18.84
N GLY A 300 1.96 -38.44 -18.31
CA GLY A 300 2.78 -37.25 -18.48
C GLY A 300 2.48 -36.08 -17.46
N LEU A 301 1.45 -36.22 -16.60
CA LEU A 301 1.01 -35.17 -15.65
C LEU A 301 2.16 -34.67 -14.77
N ASN A 302 2.92 -35.57 -14.15
CA ASN A 302 3.98 -35.15 -13.20
C ASN A 302 5.12 -34.44 -13.93
N TRP A 303 5.51 -34.88 -15.13
CA TRP A 303 6.52 -34.20 -15.95
C TRP A 303 6.08 -32.80 -16.40
N SER A 304 4.81 -32.67 -16.80
CA SER A 304 4.23 -31.34 -17.17
C SER A 304 4.18 -30.38 -15.98
N ASN A 305 3.84 -30.87 -14.79
CA ASN A 305 3.87 -30.08 -13.58
C ASN A 305 5.31 -29.63 -13.21
N ILE A 306 6.31 -30.43 -13.41
CA ILE A 306 7.71 -30.09 -13.18
C ILE A 306 8.14 -29.00 -14.18
N ARG A 307 7.86 -29.16 -15.48
CA ARG A 307 8.18 -28.13 -16.49
C ARG A 307 7.47 -26.82 -16.17
N LYS A 308 6.17 -26.86 -15.81
CA LYS A 308 5.42 -25.69 -15.38
C LYS A 308 6.10 -24.99 -14.18
N ALA A 309 6.50 -25.73 -13.15
CA ALA A 309 7.18 -25.17 -11.98
C ALA A 309 8.55 -24.58 -12.33
N GLN A 310 9.27 -25.18 -13.30
CA GLN A 310 10.53 -24.64 -13.80
C GLN A 310 10.33 -23.30 -14.50
N GLU A 311 9.34 -23.19 -15.40
CA GLU A 311 9.02 -21.93 -16.11
C GLU A 311 8.59 -20.83 -15.13
N ILE A 312 7.79 -21.16 -14.11
CA ILE A 312 7.44 -20.21 -13.04
C ILE A 312 8.69 -19.69 -12.32
N ASN A 313 9.65 -20.55 -11.99
CA ASN A 313 10.89 -20.11 -11.34
C ASN A 313 11.79 -19.30 -12.29
N ILE A 314 11.83 -19.64 -13.58
CA ILE A 314 12.54 -18.83 -14.60
C ILE A 314 11.92 -17.43 -14.68
N ARG A 315 10.59 -17.32 -14.75
CA ARG A 315 9.88 -16.05 -14.69
C ARG A 315 10.29 -15.25 -13.45
N ASP A 316 10.25 -15.85 -12.26
CA ASP A 316 10.53 -15.18 -10.99
C ASP A 316 12.01 -14.74 -10.90
N LYS A 317 12.95 -15.46 -11.52
CA LYS A 317 14.35 -15.01 -11.66
C LYS A 317 14.47 -13.75 -12.52
N PHE A 318 13.73 -13.68 -13.62
CA PHE A 318 13.70 -12.47 -14.45
C PHE A 318 13.05 -11.31 -13.72
N GLN A 319 11.98 -11.56 -12.97
CA GLN A 319 11.33 -10.54 -12.11
C GLN A 319 12.28 -10.03 -11.02
N LEU A 320 13.12 -10.88 -10.44
CA LEU A 320 14.16 -10.45 -9.50
C LEU A 320 15.21 -9.54 -10.18
N ALA A 321 15.65 -9.94 -11.39
CA ALA A 321 16.58 -9.10 -12.15
C ALA A 321 15.95 -7.75 -12.53
N GLU A 322 14.68 -7.75 -12.89
CA GLU A 322 13.88 -6.53 -13.17
C GLU A 322 13.74 -5.66 -11.92
N ALA A 323 13.38 -6.23 -10.76
CA ALA A 323 13.25 -5.49 -9.50
C ALA A 323 14.57 -4.79 -9.12
N ARG A 324 15.72 -5.43 -9.30
CA ARG A 324 17.03 -4.82 -9.05
C ARG A 324 17.30 -3.65 -10.00
N ARG A 325 17.01 -3.80 -11.30
CA ARG A 325 17.16 -2.72 -12.28
C ARG A 325 16.20 -1.57 -11.98
N PHE A 326 14.96 -1.87 -11.61
CA PHE A 326 13.96 -0.90 -11.22
C PHE A 326 14.45 -0.07 -10.04
N VAL A 327 14.88 -0.71 -8.95
CA VAL A 327 15.38 -0.01 -7.75
C VAL A 327 16.59 0.86 -8.08
N ILE A 328 17.55 0.37 -8.87
CA ILE A 328 18.71 1.18 -9.29
C ILE A 328 18.26 2.42 -10.08
N LYS A 329 17.31 2.26 -11.01
CA LYS A 329 16.74 3.36 -11.80
C LYS A 329 16.06 4.38 -10.88
N GLU A 330 15.18 3.92 -9.96
CA GLU A 330 14.43 4.80 -9.06
C GLU A 330 15.37 5.59 -8.14
N VAL A 331 16.37 4.94 -7.54
CA VAL A 331 17.36 5.62 -6.67
C VAL A 331 18.14 6.67 -7.43
N LYS A 332 18.62 6.35 -8.65
CA LYS A 332 19.34 7.33 -9.48
C LYS A 332 18.47 8.53 -9.84
N SER A 333 17.23 8.27 -10.22
CA SER A 333 16.25 9.31 -10.55
C SER A 333 15.93 10.17 -9.33
N ALA A 334 15.62 9.56 -8.19
CA ALA A 334 15.29 10.26 -6.96
C ALA A 334 16.45 11.11 -6.44
N PHE A 335 17.67 10.59 -6.49
CA PHE A 335 18.87 11.34 -6.07
C PHE A 335 19.16 12.53 -6.99
N ALA A 336 19.02 12.36 -8.30
CA ALA A 336 19.17 13.45 -9.26
C ALA A 336 18.07 14.52 -9.08
N GLN A 337 16.83 14.10 -8.85
CA GLN A 337 15.69 15.00 -8.58
C GLN A 337 15.88 15.77 -7.27
N TYR A 338 16.35 15.12 -6.22
CA TYR A 338 16.68 15.78 -4.95
C TYR A 338 17.74 16.87 -5.14
N ASN A 339 18.87 16.56 -5.78
CA ASN A 339 19.92 17.54 -6.03
C ASN A 339 19.44 18.70 -6.92
N SER A 340 18.67 18.41 -7.97
CA SER A 340 18.08 19.44 -8.84
C SER A 340 17.10 20.32 -8.04
N SER A 341 16.32 19.76 -7.12
CA SER A 341 15.36 20.51 -6.31
C SER A 341 16.04 21.52 -5.39
N LEU A 342 17.18 21.18 -4.81
CA LEU A 342 17.97 22.12 -3.98
C LEU A 342 18.47 23.34 -4.78
N ILE A 343 18.95 23.10 -6.00
CA ILE A 343 19.37 24.18 -6.91
C ILE A 343 18.16 25.04 -7.28
N LYS A 344 17.02 24.41 -7.59
CA LYS A 344 15.79 25.10 -8.00
C LYS A 344 15.23 26.00 -6.89
N VAL A 345 15.24 25.56 -5.62
CA VAL A 345 14.84 26.38 -4.47
C VAL A 345 15.74 27.62 -4.37
N ASN A 346 17.06 27.46 -4.46
CA ASN A 346 17.98 28.60 -4.38
C ASN A 346 17.81 29.57 -5.57
N SER A 347 17.56 29.05 -6.77
CA SER A 347 17.34 29.88 -7.97
C SER A 347 16.02 30.62 -7.92
N SER A 348 14.91 29.96 -7.51
CA SER A 348 13.60 30.61 -7.39
C SER A 348 13.57 31.65 -6.27
N LYS A 349 14.32 31.46 -5.18
CA LYS A 349 14.47 32.46 -4.14
C LYS A 349 15.21 33.71 -4.66
N LYS A 350 16.29 33.55 -5.41
CA LYS A 350 16.99 34.66 -6.04
C LYS A 350 16.11 35.39 -7.06
N GLN A 351 15.32 34.66 -7.85
CA GLN A 351 14.36 35.24 -8.80
C GLN A 351 13.30 36.08 -8.07
N PHE A 352 12.74 35.56 -6.98
CA PHE A 352 11.79 36.27 -6.15
C PHE A 352 12.36 37.60 -5.64
N GLU A 353 13.57 37.62 -5.07
CA GLU A 353 14.22 38.82 -4.57
C GLU A 353 14.50 39.82 -5.71
N ALA A 354 14.96 39.34 -6.87
CA ALA A 354 15.23 40.21 -8.03
C ALA A 354 13.94 40.83 -8.59
N ASN A 355 12.86 40.06 -8.76
CA ASN A 355 11.59 40.57 -9.25
C ASN A 355 10.91 41.53 -8.26
N LYS A 356 11.13 41.34 -6.94
CA LYS A 356 10.68 42.32 -5.93
C LYS A 356 11.33 43.65 -6.14
N ILE A 357 12.66 43.72 -6.28
CA ILE A 357 13.41 44.96 -6.51
C ILE A 357 12.99 45.60 -7.84
N ALA A 358 12.82 44.75 -8.91
CA ALA A 358 12.41 45.25 -10.21
C ALA A 358 11.01 45.90 -10.15
N LEU A 359 10.07 45.25 -9.45
CA LEU A 359 8.72 45.83 -9.26
C LEU A 359 8.73 47.16 -8.51
N GLU A 360 9.53 47.27 -7.43
CA GLU A 360 9.68 48.49 -6.66
C GLU A 360 10.26 49.62 -7.57
N GLY A 361 11.32 49.31 -8.36
CA GLY A 361 11.90 50.28 -9.29
C GLY A 361 10.96 50.71 -10.41
N VAL A 362 10.22 49.79 -11.04
CA VAL A 362 9.25 50.09 -12.10
C VAL A 362 8.10 50.99 -11.57
N LYS A 363 7.66 50.76 -10.32
CA LYS A 363 6.65 51.62 -9.68
C LYS A 363 7.14 53.06 -9.49
N GLU A 364 8.36 53.25 -8.98
CA GLU A 364 8.99 54.57 -8.82
C GLU A 364 9.19 55.26 -10.19
N GLU A 365 9.66 54.55 -11.20
CA GLU A 365 9.82 55.09 -12.55
C GLU A 365 8.48 55.46 -13.21
N PHE A 366 7.42 54.72 -12.93
CA PHE A 366 6.05 55.02 -13.38
C PHE A 366 5.53 56.32 -12.73
N GLU A 367 5.73 56.52 -11.41
CA GLU A 367 5.35 57.75 -10.73
C GLU A 367 6.11 58.99 -11.29
N LEU A 368 7.33 58.78 -11.78
CA LEU A 368 8.13 59.83 -12.46
C LEU A 368 7.72 60.02 -13.93
N GLY A 369 6.79 59.23 -14.46
CA GLY A 369 6.32 59.30 -15.84
C GLY A 369 7.27 58.69 -16.87
N THR A 370 8.28 57.95 -16.48
CA THR A 370 9.27 57.31 -17.38
C THR A 370 8.89 55.90 -17.78
N ARG A 371 7.88 55.32 -17.18
CA ARG A 371 7.33 53.98 -17.51
C ARG A 371 5.82 54.08 -17.78
N THR A 372 5.30 53.06 -18.45
CA THR A 372 3.88 52.93 -18.77
C THR A 372 3.14 52.11 -17.70
N ASN A 373 1.82 52.26 -17.64
CA ASN A 373 0.97 51.42 -16.77
C ASN A 373 1.14 49.93 -17.10
N LEU A 374 1.34 49.60 -18.36
CA LEU A 374 1.60 48.21 -18.79
C LEU A 374 2.89 47.64 -18.17
N ASP A 375 3.97 48.43 -18.11
CA ASP A 375 5.23 47.98 -17.49
C ASP A 375 5.02 47.62 -16.01
N VAL A 376 4.20 48.39 -15.27
CA VAL A 376 3.87 48.09 -13.87
C VAL A 376 3.05 46.81 -13.75
N LEU A 377 2.04 46.62 -14.60
CA LEU A 377 1.19 45.42 -14.60
C LEU A 377 2.02 44.15 -14.94
N ASP A 378 2.96 44.29 -15.85
CA ASP A 378 3.86 43.16 -16.22
C ASP A 378 4.84 42.85 -15.08
N ALA A 379 5.44 43.83 -14.43
CA ALA A 379 6.31 43.63 -13.28
C ALA A 379 5.56 43.02 -12.06
N GLU A 380 4.29 43.42 -11.83
CA GLU A 380 3.44 42.80 -10.81
C GLU A 380 3.13 41.35 -11.10
N GLN A 381 2.87 41.00 -12.37
CA GLN A 381 2.66 39.62 -12.79
C GLN A 381 3.93 38.77 -12.62
N GLU A 382 5.10 39.28 -13.06
CA GLU A 382 6.39 38.57 -12.91
C GLU A 382 6.73 38.34 -11.43
N PHE A 383 6.49 39.33 -10.57
CA PHE A 383 6.69 39.19 -9.13
C PHE A 383 5.78 38.09 -8.54
N LEU A 384 4.48 38.09 -8.85
CA LEU A 384 3.52 37.09 -8.40
C LEU A 384 3.93 35.68 -8.88
N ASP A 385 4.31 35.54 -10.15
CA ASP A 385 4.74 34.25 -10.72
C ASP A 385 6.01 33.75 -10.05
N SER A 386 6.93 34.65 -9.67
CA SER A 386 8.13 34.30 -8.90
C SER A 386 7.79 33.82 -7.46
N GLN A 387 6.78 34.40 -6.83
CA GLN A 387 6.28 33.95 -5.51
C GLN A 387 5.69 32.53 -5.61
N VAL A 388 4.82 32.28 -6.59
CA VAL A 388 4.23 30.95 -6.83
C VAL A 388 5.32 29.93 -7.17
N SER A 389 6.31 30.31 -7.98
CA SER A 389 7.46 29.47 -8.33
C SER A 389 8.30 29.11 -7.10
N MET A 390 8.58 30.05 -6.20
CA MET A 390 9.31 29.82 -4.97
C MET A 390 8.59 28.84 -4.04
N ILE A 391 7.29 29.05 -3.79
CA ILE A 391 6.47 28.16 -2.97
C ILE A 391 6.42 26.75 -3.54
N SER A 392 6.22 26.63 -4.86
CA SER A 392 6.18 25.35 -5.55
C SER A 392 7.55 24.62 -5.50
N SER A 393 8.65 25.37 -5.60
CA SER A 393 10.00 24.82 -5.53
C SER A 393 10.33 24.29 -4.12
N GLU A 394 9.93 25.01 -3.07
CA GLU A 394 10.07 24.54 -1.68
C GLU A 394 9.28 23.25 -1.43
N ASN A 395 8.04 23.19 -1.92
CA ASN A 395 7.21 21.98 -1.83
C ASN A 395 7.88 20.80 -2.54
N ASN A 396 8.28 20.98 -3.79
CA ASN A 396 8.93 19.95 -4.60
C ASN A 396 10.24 19.46 -3.96
N SER A 397 10.99 20.34 -3.29
CA SER A 397 12.20 19.96 -2.56
C SER A 397 11.87 19.06 -1.37
N LYS A 398 10.85 19.40 -0.57
CA LYS A 398 10.40 18.55 0.53
C LYS A 398 9.94 17.18 0.04
N LEU A 399 9.14 17.14 -1.04
CA LEU A 399 8.67 15.89 -1.63
C LEU A 399 9.82 15.04 -2.20
N SER A 400 10.83 15.67 -2.80
CA SER A 400 11.99 14.93 -3.31
C SER A 400 12.81 14.25 -2.22
N MET A 401 12.85 14.81 -1.01
CA MET A 401 13.46 14.15 0.16
C MET A 401 12.70 12.89 0.56
N PHE A 402 11.37 12.95 0.64
CA PHE A 402 10.51 11.79 0.92
C PHE A 402 10.61 10.74 -0.18
N TYR A 403 10.66 11.18 -1.45
CA TYR A 403 10.80 10.26 -2.59
C TYR A 403 12.15 9.54 -2.59
N LEU A 404 13.22 10.21 -2.16
CA LEU A 404 14.52 9.58 -1.98
C LEU A 404 14.48 8.53 -0.87
N LEU A 405 13.83 8.81 0.26
CA LEU A 405 13.62 7.82 1.34
C LEU A 405 12.81 6.61 0.85
N LEU A 406 11.76 6.84 0.06
CA LEU A 406 10.96 5.78 -0.55
C LEU A 406 11.82 4.91 -1.49
N SER A 407 12.60 5.53 -2.38
CA SER A 407 13.40 4.84 -3.39
C SER A 407 14.50 3.96 -2.78
N ILE A 408 15.09 4.40 -1.65
CA ILE A 408 16.09 3.59 -0.90
C ILE A 408 15.46 2.58 0.06
N GLY A 409 14.11 2.51 0.13
CA GLY A 409 13.39 1.58 1.00
C GLY A 409 13.48 1.92 2.49
N SER A 410 13.66 3.19 2.83
CA SER A 410 13.83 3.67 4.21
C SER A 410 12.67 4.53 4.72
N LEU A 411 11.61 4.72 3.94
CA LEU A 411 10.45 5.50 4.34
C LEU A 411 9.53 4.65 5.25
N ASN A 412 9.78 4.70 6.54
CA ASN A 412 9.04 3.92 7.53
C ASN A 412 8.83 4.73 8.83
N PRO A 413 7.90 4.30 9.71
CA PRO A 413 7.62 5.03 10.94
C PRO A 413 8.82 5.25 11.87
N ASP A 414 9.80 4.33 11.88
CA ASP A 414 10.97 4.43 12.75
C ASP A 414 11.91 5.58 12.29
N VAL A 415 12.18 5.66 10.98
CA VAL A 415 13.04 6.71 10.39
C VAL A 415 12.38 8.09 10.52
N LEU A 416 11.05 8.14 10.44
CA LEU A 416 10.27 9.37 10.60
C LEU A 416 9.94 9.67 12.06
N SER A 417 10.35 8.83 13.02
CA SER A 417 10.08 8.97 14.46
C SER A 417 8.59 9.19 14.78
N LEU A 418 7.69 8.51 14.03
CA LEU A 418 6.25 8.70 14.21
C LEU A 418 5.75 8.12 15.54
N PRO A 419 4.85 8.81 16.27
CA PRO A 419 4.28 8.35 17.53
C PRO A 419 3.20 7.28 17.32
N VAL A 420 3.54 6.20 16.62
CA VAL A 420 2.64 5.08 16.33
C VAL A 420 3.22 3.76 16.76
N SER A 421 2.37 2.86 17.24
CA SER A 421 2.78 1.48 17.45
C SER A 421 3.00 0.80 16.10
N LYS A 422 4.23 0.36 15.86
CA LYS A 422 4.56 -0.34 14.62
C LYS A 422 3.82 -1.67 14.55
N TYR A 423 3.25 -1.96 13.39
CA TYR A 423 2.66 -3.27 13.13
C TYR A 423 3.74 -4.35 13.10
N ASP A 424 3.61 -5.39 13.95
CA ASP A 424 4.48 -6.56 13.89
C ASP A 424 3.93 -7.59 12.90
N PRO A 425 4.55 -7.75 11.73
CA PRO A 425 4.09 -8.69 10.71
C PRO A 425 4.28 -10.17 11.10
N ASN A 426 4.99 -10.45 12.21
CA ASN A 426 5.19 -11.80 12.73
C ASN A 426 4.20 -12.17 13.84
N PHE A 427 3.50 -11.19 14.40
CA PHE A 427 2.60 -11.43 15.54
C PHE A 427 1.56 -12.49 15.24
N ASN A 428 0.81 -12.34 14.14
CA ASN A 428 -0.22 -13.30 13.74
C ASN A 428 0.38 -14.66 13.39
N TYR A 429 1.45 -14.70 12.60
CA TYR A 429 2.17 -15.94 12.27
C TYR A 429 2.56 -16.72 13.52
N ASN A 430 3.17 -16.07 14.52
CA ASN A 430 3.58 -16.72 15.77
C ASN A 430 2.40 -17.29 16.56
N LYS A 431 1.24 -16.65 16.45
CA LYS A 431 0.01 -17.06 17.12
C LYS A 431 -0.63 -18.27 16.43
N VAL A 432 -0.68 -18.28 15.08
CA VAL A 432 -1.42 -19.31 14.33
C VAL A 432 -0.60 -20.57 14.01
N LYS A 433 0.73 -20.47 13.89
CA LYS A 433 1.60 -21.60 13.50
C LYS A 433 1.46 -22.86 14.35
N ASN A 434 0.97 -22.74 15.59
CA ASN A 434 0.81 -23.85 16.53
C ASN A 434 -0.66 -24.22 16.80
N ILE A 435 -1.63 -23.49 16.23
CA ILE A 435 -3.06 -23.81 16.41
C ILE A 435 -3.41 -24.97 15.48
N LYS A 436 -3.96 -26.06 16.05
CA LYS A 436 -4.36 -27.27 15.32
C LYS A 436 -5.87 -27.45 15.25
N LEU A 437 -6.60 -26.96 16.24
CA LEU A 437 -8.06 -27.08 16.35
C LEU A 437 -8.68 -25.75 16.78
N GLY A 438 -9.84 -25.45 16.23
CA GLY A 438 -10.66 -24.31 16.63
C GLY A 438 -10.62 -23.13 15.67
N TRP A 439 -11.69 -22.35 15.69
CA TRP A 439 -11.84 -21.10 14.97
C TRP A 439 -11.80 -19.92 15.94
N LYS A 440 -10.63 -19.51 16.40
CA LYS A 440 -10.52 -18.26 17.13
C LYS A 440 -10.73 -17.11 16.13
N ARG A 441 -11.94 -16.57 16.11
CA ARG A 441 -12.18 -15.28 15.47
C ARG A 441 -11.44 -14.22 16.27
N PHE A 442 -10.45 -13.55 15.66
CA PHE A 442 -9.76 -12.45 16.31
C PHE A 442 -10.75 -11.29 16.45
N LYS A 443 -11.03 -10.88 17.69
CA LYS A 443 -11.94 -9.75 18.02
C LYS A 443 -11.33 -8.36 17.72
N ASP A 444 -10.30 -8.27 16.90
CA ASP A 444 -9.56 -7.03 16.70
C ASP A 444 -10.01 -6.20 15.49
N ILE A 445 -11.22 -6.43 15.00
CA ILE A 445 -11.86 -5.51 14.05
C ILE A 445 -12.95 -4.76 14.82
N LYS A 446 -12.54 -3.93 15.78
CA LYS A 446 -13.36 -2.83 16.25
C LYS A 446 -13.01 -1.63 15.39
N ASN A 447 -14.04 -1.06 14.77
CA ASN A 447 -14.07 0.18 13.96
C ASN A 447 -13.70 -0.01 12.48
N LEU A 448 -14.60 -0.61 11.71
CA LEU A 448 -14.72 -0.43 10.26
C LEU A 448 -16.01 0.36 9.90
N ASP A 449 -16.69 0.93 10.91
CA ASP A 449 -17.85 1.82 10.71
C ASP A 449 -17.47 3.27 10.97
#